data_b041e2afedec1e72393b7b0607cf85b3
#
_entry.id   b041e2afedec1e72393b7b0607cf85b3
#
_cell.length_a   1.000
_cell.length_b   1.000
_cell.length_c   1.000
_cell.angle_alpha   90.00
_cell.angle_beta   90.00
_cell.angle_gamma   90.00
#
_symmetry.space_group_name_H-M   'P 1'
#
loop_
_entity.id
_entity.type
_entity.pdbx_description
1 polymer ?
#
loop_
_entity_poly.entity_id
_entity_poly.type
_entity_poly.pdbx_seq_one_letter_code
_entity_poly.pdbx_strand_id
1 'polypeptide(L)'
;ERHTAKNILIATGGWPQIPDIPGHEHAISSNQAFFLKELPKRVLVVGGGYIAVEFAGIFHGLGAQTTLLYRGELFLRGFDGAVRKHLQEELTKRGMDLQFNSDIERIDKQPDGSLKVTLKDGRELEADCVFYATGRRPMLDNLGLENTGVKLDKKGFIEVDEQYQTAEPSILALGDVIGRVQLTPVALAEGMAVARRLFKPEQYRPVDYKMIPTAVFSLPNIGTVGLSEEDARE
;
A
#
# COMPACT_ATOMS: atom_id res chain seq x y z
N GLU A 1 -30.09 2.30 15.16
CA GLU A 1 -29.89 2.79 16.54
C GLU A 1 -29.09 4.11 16.51
N ARG A 2 -29.34 4.97 17.49
CA ARG A 2 -28.62 6.24 17.65
C ARG A 2 -27.77 6.17 18.90
N HIS A 3 -26.47 6.41 18.75
CA HIS A 3 -25.51 6.45 19.86
C HIS A 3 -24.87 7.84 19.96
N THR A 4 -24.46 8.24 21.15
CA THR A 4 -23.70 9.47 21.40
C THR A 4 -22.46 9.15 22.24
N ALA A 5 -21.35 9.84 21.97
CA ALA A 5 -20.11 9.67 22.71
C ALA A 5 -19.40 11.02 22.89
N LYS A 6 -18.62 11.14 23.96
CA LYS A 6 -17.78 12.31 24.19
C LYS A 6 -16.60 12.36 23.20
N ASN A 7 -16.06 11.20 22.84
CA ASN A 7 -14.99 11.06 21.88
C ASN A 7 -15.36 9.96 20.86
N ILE A 8 -15.12 10.23 19.61
CA ILE A 8 -15.30 9.31 18.49
C ILE A 8 -13.94 9.11 17.84
N LEU A 9 -13.52 7.87 17.64
CA LEU A 9 -12.26 7.53 16.99
C LEU A 9 -12.51 6.93 15.62
N ILE A 10 -11.94 7.53 14.57
CA ILE A 10 -11.93 7.00 13.22
C ILE A 10 -10.60 6.26 13.01
N ALA A 11 -10.67 4.94 12.84
CA ALA A 11 -9.54 4.05 12.62
C ALA A 11 -9.91 2.97 11.58
N THR A 12 -10.57 3.40 10.50
CA THR A 12 -11.16 2.51 9.49
C THR A 12 -10.14 1.96 8.49
N GLY A 13 -8.89 2.40 8.58
CA GLY A 13 -7.80 1.87 7.76
C GLY A 13 -7.80 2.36 6.32
N GLY A 14 -7.18 1.60 5.43
CA GLY A 14 -7.07 1.91 4.02
C GLY A 14 -7.63 0.79 3.14
N TRP A 15 -7.96 1.13 1.89
CA TRP A 15 -8.47 0.21 0.88
C TRP A 15 -7.55 0.17 -0.34
N PRO A 16 -7.23 -1.01 -0.92
CA PRO A 16 -6.44 -1.09 -2.15
C PRO A 16 -7.09 -0.30 -3.28
N GLN A 17 -6.27 0.35 -4.08
CA GLN A 17 -6.73 1.10 -5.24
C GLN A 17 -6.30 0.41 -6.53
N ILE A 18 -7.28 0.03 -7.35
CA ILE A 18 -7.09 -0.42 -8.73
C ILE A 18 -7.40 0.79 -9.62
N PRO A 19 -6.53 1.16 -10.58
CA PRO A 19 -6.80 2.24 -11.52
C PRO A 19 -8.04 1.98 -12.36
N ASP A 20 -8.78 3.03 -12.69
CA ASP A 20 -9.94 2.97 -13.59
C ASP A 20 -9.46 2.95 -15.06
N ILE A 21 -9.11 1.75 -15.53
CA ILE A 21 -8.73 1.48 -16.92
C ILE A 21 -9.69 0.44 -17.51
N PRO A 22 -9.84 0.35 -18.85
CA PRO A 22 -10.67 -0.67 -19.46
C PRO A 22 -10.25 -2.07 -19.02
N GLY A 23 -11.20 -2.85 -18.48
CA GLY A 23 -10.99 -4.23 -18.02
C GLY A 23 -10.43 -4.34 -16.61
N HIS A 24 -10.36 -3.25 -15.81
CA HIS A 24 -9.87 -3.28 -14.43
C HIS A 24 -10.67 -4.22 -13.52
N GLU A 25 -11.92 -4.52 -13.86
CA GLU A 25 -12.78 -5.47 -13.14
C GLU A 25 -12.28 -6.92 -13.19
N HIS A 26 -11.36 -7.24 -14.11
CA HIS A 26 -10.70 -8.54 -14.22
C HIS A 26 -9.44 -8.64 -13.35
N ALA A 27 -8.99 -7.54 -12.79
CA ALA A 27 -7.84 -7.51 -11.90
C ALA A 27 -8.25 -7.76 -10.44
N ILE A 28 -7.28 -8.18 -9.64
CA ILE A 28 -7.43 -8.38 -8.21
C ILE A 28 -6.49 -7.46 -7.42
N SER A 29 -6.76 -7.32 -6.14
CA SER A 29 -5.88 -6.68 -5.16
C SER A 29 -5.49 -7.67 -4.05
N SER A 30 -4.75 -7.20 -3.04
CA SER A 30 -4.45 -7.99 -1.84
C SER A 30 -5.69 -8.55 -1.14
N ASN A 31 -6.84 -7.88 -1.27
CA ASN A 31 -8.09 -8.35 -0.67
C ASN A 31 -8.55 -9.70 -1.25
N GLN A 32 -8.40 -9.89 -2.56
CA GLN A 32 -8.82 -11.13 -3.24
C GLN A 32 -7.70 -12.18 -3.25
N ALA A 33 -6.42 -11.74 -3.27
CA ALA A 33 -5.28 -12.64 -3.40
C ALA A 33 -5.23 -13.72 -2.31
N PHE A 34 -5.60 -13.39 -1.07
CA PHE A 34 -5.65 -14.35 0.04
C PHE A 34 -6.78 -15.38 -0.06
N PHE A 35 -7.72 -15.21 -0.99
CA PHE A 35 -8.86 -16.08 -1.20
C PHE A 35 -8.84 -16.78 -2.55
N LEU A 36 -7.71 -16.75 -3.27
CA LEU A 36 -7.53 -17.50 -4.50
C LEU A 36 -7.70 -19.00 -4.22
N LYS A 37 -8.54 -19.66 -5.02
CA LYS A 37 -8.81 -21.10 -4.88
C LYS A 37 -7.67 -21.96 -5.41
N GLU A 38 -6.98 -21.44 -6.42
CA GLU A 38 -5.86 -22.09 -7.11
C GLU A 38 -4.75 -21.07 -7.35
N LEU A 39 -3.50 -21.54 -7.36
CA LEU A 39 -2.37 -20.70 -7.73
C LEU A 39 -2.42 -20.42 -9.24
N PRO A 40 -2.51 -19.16 -9.68
CA PRO A 40 -2.43 -18.82 -11.10
C PRO A 40 -1.06 -19.21 -11.66
N LYS A 41 -1.04 -19.69 -12.91
CA LYS A 41 0.23 -20.10 -13.54
C LYS A 41 1.08 -18.89 -13.94
N ARG A 42 0.43 -17.84 -14.49
CA ARG A 42 1.08 -16.60 -14.92
C ARG A 42 0.46 -15.42 -14.17
N VAL A 43 1.28 -14.72 -13.40
CA VAL A 43 0.83 -13.59 -12.57
C VAL A 43 1.56 -12.33 -12.99
N LEU A 44 0.79 -11.31 -13.36
CA LEU A 44 1.30 -9.96 -13.58
C LEU A 44 1.02 -9.12 -12.33
N VAL A 45 2.06 -8.81 -11.57
CA VAL A 45 1.99 -7.94 -10.39
C VAL A 45 2.30 -6.51 -10.81
N VAL A 46 1.37 -5.59 -10.55
CA VAL A 46 1.47 -4.19 -10.97
C VAL A 46 1.67 -3.29 -9.77
N GLY A 47 2.81 -2.62 -9.72
CA GLY A 47 3.15 -1.70 -8.65
C GLY A 47 4.64 -1.68 -8.34
N GLY A 48 5.09 -0.68 -7.56
CA GLY A 48 6.49 -0.53 -7.18
C GLY A 48 6.67 -0.30 -5.68
N GLY A 49 5.62 -0.46 -4.87
CA GLY A 49 5.70 -0.41 -3.41
C GLY A 49 6.03 -1.77 -2.78
N TYR A 50 6.20 -1.80 -1.47
CA TYR A 50 6.53 -3.02 -0.74
C TYR A 50 5.49 -4.14 -0.96
N ILE A 51 4.19 -3.82 -1.02
CA ILE A 51 3.14 -4.81 -1.28
C ILE A 51 3.35 -5.50 -2.63
N ALA A 52 3.68 -4.75 -3.68
CA ALA A 52 3.95 -5.33 -5.00
C ALA A 52 5.15 -6.28 -4.96
N VAL A 53 6.25 -5.85 -4.34
CA VAL A 53 7.49 -6.64 -4.24
C VAL A 53 7.27 -7.93 -3.44
N GLU A 54 6.57 -7.83 -2.30
CA GLU A 54 6.25 -8.97 -1.45
C GLU A 54 5.35 -9.99 -2.16
N PHE A 55 4.24 -9.55 -2.76
CA PHE A 55 3.35 -10.47 -3.49
C PHE A 55 3.99 -11.06 -4.74
N ALA A 56 4.84 -10.29 -5.47
CA ALA A 56 5.62 -10.86 -6.56
C ALA A 56 6.55 -11.97 -6.06
N GLY A 57 7.22 -11.75 -4.92
CA GLY A 57 8.05 -12.77 -4.26
C GLY A 57 7.25 -14.00 -3.83
N ILE A 58 6.04 -13.81 -3.28
CA ILE A 58 5.15 -14.90 -2.85
C ILE A 58 4.71 -15.73 -4.06
N PHE A 59 4.14 -15.12 -5.10
CA PHE A 59 3.70 -15.85 -6.28
C PHE A 59 4.83 -16.59 -6.98
N HIS A 60 5.98 -15.91 -7.15
CA HIS A 60 7.18 -16.53 -7.74
C HIS A 60 7.70 -17.69 -6.90
N GLY A 61 7.80 -17.51 -5.58
CA GLY A 61 8.25 -18.55 -4.64
C GLY A 61 7.34 -19.78 -4.57
N LEU A 62 6.05 -19.61 -4.87
CA LEU A 62 5.07 -20.69 -4.98
C LEU A 62 5.10 -21.38 -6.36
N GLY A 63 5.89 -20.89 -7.30
CA GLY A 63 6.08 -21.51 -8.63
C GLY A 63 5.26 -20.89 -9.76
N ALA A 64 4.58 -19.76 -9.54
CA ALA A 64 3.95 -19.02 -10.62
C ALA A 64 5.00 -18.31 -11.49
N GLN A 65 4.79 -18.28 -12.80
CA GLN A 65 5.54 -17.39 -13.68
C GLN A 65 5.10 -15.95 -13.37
N THR A 66 5.99 -15.19 -12.74
CA THR A 66 5.65 -13.88 -12.19
C THR A 66 6.41 -12.78 -12.91
N THR A 67 5.66 -11.81 -13.42
CA THR A 67 6.17 -10.54 -13.95
C THR A 67 5.83 -9.43 -12.97
N LEU A 68 6.82 -8.66 -12.51
CA LEU A 68 6.60 -7.42 -11.75
C LEU A 68 6.71 -6.23 -12.69
N LEU A 69 5.59 -5.55 -12.89
CA LEU A 69 5.48 -4.40 -13.78
C LEU A 69 5.36 -3.11 -12.98
N TYR A 70 6.22 -2.14 -13.27
CA TYR A 70 6.23 -0.85 -12.60
C TYR A 70 6.45 0.31 -13.57
N ARG A 71 5.64 1.36 -13.42
CA ARG A 71 5.69 2.54 -14.28
C ARG A 71 6.92 3.44 -14.07
N GLY A 72 7.65 3.27 -12.99
CA GLY A 72 8.89 3.98 -12.69
C GLY A 72 10.13 3.18 -13.06
N GLU A 73 11.29 3.79 -12.86
CA GLU A 73 12.60 3.23 -13.22
C GLU A 73 13.03 2.07 -12.31
N LEU A 74 12.64 2.10 -11.01
CA LEU A 74 13.01 1.11 -10.03
C LEU A 74 12.01 1.12 -8.86
N PHE A 75 11.58 -0.04 -8.39
CA PHE A 75 10.63 -0.21 -7.28
C PHE A 75 11.17 0.36 -5.95
N LEU A 76 10.33 0.34 -4.89
CA LEU A 76 10.63 0.79 -3.53
C LEU A 76 11.14 2.24 -3.47
N ARG A 77 10.45 3.15 -4.19
CA ARG A 77 10.77 4.58 -4.11
C ARG A 77 10.72 5.06 -2.66
N GLY A 78 11.75 5.80 -2.23
CA GLY A 78 11.92 6.26 -0.85
C GLY A 78 12.76 5.34 0.03
N PHE A 79 13.22 4.19 -0.50
CA PHE A 79 14.25 3.38 0.11
C PHE A 79 15.62 3.73 -0.49
N ASP A 80 16.69 3.40 0.22
CA ASP A 80 18.07 3.59 -0.20
C ASP A 80 18.33 3.00 -1.60
N GLY A 81 19.00 3.76 -2.46
CA GLY A 81 19.21 3.41 -3.86
C GLY A 81 20.06 2.15 -4.05
N ALA A 82 21.08 1.94 -3.22
CA ALA A 82 21.93 0.75 -3.29
C ALA A 82 21.14 -0.52 -2.87
N VAL A 83 20.31 -0.41 -1.84
CA VAL A 83 19.43 -1.48 -1.38
C VAL A 83 18.43 -1.89 -2.45
N ARG A 84 17.79 -0.91 -3.12
CA ARG A 84 16.84 -1.14 -4.22
C ARG A 84 17.49 -1.86 -5.40
N LYS A 85 18.67 -1.42 -5.81
CA LYS A 85 19.45 -2.04 -6.90
C LYS A 85 19.86 -3.48 -6.56
N HIS A 86 20.37 -3.68 -5.35
CA HIS A 86 20.72 -5.02 -4.89
C HIS A 86 19.52 -5.98 -4.94
N LEU A 87 18.36 -5.54 -4.45
CA LEU A 87 17.15 -6.35 -4.54
C LEU A 87 16.76 -6.67 -5.99
N GLN A 88 16.84 -5.69 -6.90
CA GLN A 88 16.58 -5.91 -8.32
C GLN A 88 17.49 -7.02 -8.88
N GLU A 89 18.79 -6.96 -8.60
CA GLU A 89 19.74 -7.96 -9.03
C GLU A 89 19.40 -9.36 -8.51
N GLU A 90 19.07 -9.46 -7.21
CA GLU A 90 18.73 -10.74 -6.58
C GLU A 90 17.42 -11.34 -7.12
N LEU A 91 16.39 -10.52 -7.34
CA LEU A 91 15.13 -10.98 -7.95
C LEU A 91 15.35 -11.44 -9.42
N THR A 92 16.17 -10.72 -10.17
CA THR A 92 16.54 -11.11 -11.55
C THR A 92 17.34 -12.42 -11.59
N LYS A 93 18.31 -12.60 -10.69
CA LYS A 93 19.07 -13.87 -10.56
C LYS A 93 18.17 -15.05 -10.25
N ARG A 94 17.06 -14.83 -9.53
CA ARG A 94 16.06 -15.86 -9.21
C ARG A 94 15.09 -16.14 -10.37
N GLY A 95 15.22 -15.42 -11.49
CA GLY A 95 14.39 -15.63 -12.69
C GLY A 95 13.06 -14.89 -12.68
N MET A 96 12.87 -13.90 -11.79
CA MET A 96 11.68 -13.05 -11.83
C MET A 96 11.80 -12.07 -13.00
N ASP A 97 10.73 -11.93 -13.79
CA ASP A 97 10.63 -10.94 -14.86
C ASP A 97 10.30 -9.57 -14.26
N LEU A 98 11.21 -8.60 -14.42
CA LEU A 98 11.06 -7.23 -13.91
C LEU A 98 10.92 -6.26 -15.08
N GLN A 99 9.77 -5.63 -15.23
CA GLN A 99 9.47 -4.68 -16.29
C GLN A 99 9.24 -3.28 -15.73
N PHE A 100 10.25 -2.44 -15.84
CA PHE A 100 10.20 -1.03 -15.44
C PHE A 100 9.77 -0.13 -16.59
N ASN A 101 9.44 1.14 -16.28
CA ASN A 101 8.93 2.15 -17.21
C ASN A 101 7.74 1.65 -18.04
N SER A 102 6.94 0.77 -17.43
CA SER A 102 5.85 0.06 -18.10
C SER A 102 4.55 0.25 -17.31
N ASP A 103 3.45 0.52 -18.01
CA ASP A 103 2.14 0.74 -17.42
C ASP A 103 1.06 0.08 -18.28
N ILE A 104 -0.03 -0.35 -17.64
CA ILE A 104 -1.13 -1.01 -18.36
C ILE A 104 -2.05 0.07 -18.95
N GLU A 105 -2.47 -0.15 -20.19
CA GLU A 105 -3.50 0.61 -20.87
C GLU A 105 -4.87 -0.06 -20.71
N ARG A 106 -4.96 -1.40 -20.92
CA ARG A 106 -6.21 -2.17 -20.85
C ARG A 106 -5.98 -3.63 -20.55
N ILE A 107 -7.03 -4.31 -20.09
CA ILE A 107 -7.06 -5.75 -19.81
C ILE A 107 -8.27 -6.34 -20.53
N ASP A 108 -8.05 -7.35 -21.38
CA ASP A 108 -9.10 -8.04 -22.12
C ASP A 108 -9.18 -9.50 -21.70
N LYS A 109 -10.32 -9.92 -21.16
CA LYS A 109 -10.55 -11.32 -20.83
C LYS A 109 -10.77 -12.13 -22.10
N GLN A 110 -10.04 -13.25 -22.23
CA GLN A 110 -10.10 -14.14 -23.37
C GLN A 110 -11.13 -15.26 -23.16
N PRO A 111 -11.58 -15.94 -24.24
CA PRO A 111 -12.56 -17.04 -24.16
C PRO A 111 -12.10 -18.22 -23.30
N ASP A 112 -10.80 -18.48 -23.20
CA ASP A 112 -10.22 -19.53 -22.36
C ASP A 112 -10.05 -19.12 -20.89
N GLY A 113 -10.42 -17.88 -20.55
CA GLY A 113 -10.33 -17.30 -19.20
C GLY A 113 -9.02 -16.59 -18.92
N SER A 114 -8.02 -16.67 -19.79
CA SER A 114 -6.79 -15.88 -19.67
C SER A 114 -7.05 -14.38 -19.85
N LEU A 115 -6.06 -13.56 -19.51
CA LEU A 115 -6.11 -12.11 -19.61
C LEU A 115 -5.05 -11.65 -20.61
N LYS A 116 -5.47 -10.93 -21.64
CA LYS A 116 -4.59 -10.21 -22.54
C LYS A 116 -4.43 -8.80 -22.02
N VAL A 117 -3.20 -8.43 -21.67
CA VAL A 117 -2.87 -7.13 -21.08
C VAL A 117 -2.10 -6.31 -22.10
N THR A 118 -2.67 -5.18 -22.53
CA THR A 118 -2.02 -4.23 -23.42
C THR A 118 -1.34 -3.14 -22.59
N LEU A 119 -0.07 -2.90 -22.85
CA LEU A 119 0.71 -1.84 -22.21
C LEU A 119 0.62 -0.55 -23.01
N LYS A 120 0.85 0.59 -22.38
CA LYS A 120 0.83 1.93 -23.01
C LYS A 120 1.86 2.12 -24.11
N ASP A 121 2.91 1.28 -24.15
CA ASP A 121 3.92 1.26 -25.22
C ASP A 121 3.55 0.33 -26.38
N GLY A 122 2.37 -0.28 -26.36
CA GLY A 122 1.84 -1.17 -27.38
C GLY A 122 2.23 -2.64 -27.24
N ARG A 123 3.08 -3.01 -26.28
CA ARG A 123 3.37 -4.41 -25.99
C ARG A 123 2.14 -5.11 -25.42
N GLU A 124 2.06 -6.41 -25.67
CA GLU A 124 1.01 -7.27 -25.15
C GLU A 124 1.61 -8.36 -24.25
N LEU A 125 0.99 -8.59 -23.12
CA LEU A 125 1.34 -9.64 -22.16
C LEU A 125 0.13 -10.55 -21.97
N GLU A 126 0.39 -11.82 -21.68
CA GLU A 126 -0.65 -12.79 -21.33
C GLU A 126 -0.49 -13.17 -19.86
N ALA A 127 -1.59 -13.15 -19.11
CA ALA A 127 -1.63 -13.51 -17.71
C ALA A 127 -2.89 -14.32 -17.37
N ASP A 128 -2.82 -15.09 -16.29
CA ASP A 128 -3.99 -15.75 -15.71
C ASP A 128 -4.54 -14.92 -14.53
N CYS A 129 -3.70 -14.03 -14.00
CA CYS A 129 -4.05 -13.11 -12.93
C CYS A 129 -3.29 -11.79 -13.08
N VAL A 130 -4.01 -10.68 -12.99
CA VAL A 130 -3.44 -9.33 -12.85
C VAL A 130 -3.68 -8.86 -11.42
N PHE A 131 -2.60 -8.66 -10.68
CA PHE A 131 -2.63 -8.22 -9.28
C PHE A 131 -2.17 -6.77 -9.17
N TYR A 132 -3.04 -5.87 -8.72
CA TYR A 132 -2.72 -4.47 -8.51
C TYR A 132 -2.29 -4.17 -7.07
N ALA A 133 -1.12 -3.54 -6.93
CA ALA A 133 -0.58 -2.99 -5.70
C ALA A 133 -0.03 -1.56 -5.93
N THR A 134 -0.85 -0.71 -6.58
CA THR A 134 -0.46 0.64 -7.02
C THR A 134 -0.76 1.74 -6.01
N GLY A 135 -1.27 1.40 -4.86
CA GLY A 135 -1.55 2.31 -3.76
C GLY A 135 -2.79 1.92 -2.95
N ARG A 136 -3.03 2.71 -1.89
CA ARG A 136 -4.18 2.57 -1.00
C ARG A 136 -4.83 3.94 -0.80
N ARG A 137 -6.14 3.96 -0.70
CA ARG A 137 -6.93 5.14 -0.30
C ARG A 137 -7.44 4.98 1.12
N PRO A 138 -7.71 6.07 1.84
CA PRO A 138 -8.35 5.96 3.15
C PRO A 138 -9.76 5.35 3.01
N MET A 139 -10.14 4.51 3.98
CA MET A 139 -11.45 3.87 4.02
C MET A 139 -12.43 4.79 4.75
N LEU A 140 -13.06 5.70 4.00
CA LEU A 140 -13.97 6.74 4.53
C LEU A 140 -15.42 6.56 4.06
N ASP A 141 -15.69 5.52 3.28
CA ASP A 141 -17.00 5.30 2.68
C ASP A 141 -18.08 5.11 3.77
N ASN A 142 -19.21 5.81 3.63
CA ASN A 142 -20.37 5.75 4.52
C ASN A 142 -20.13 6.20 5.98
N LEU A 143 -19.09 6.98 6.25
CA LEU A 143 -18.86 7.54 7.58
C LEU A 143 -19.69 8.82 7.85
N GLY A 144 -20.29 9.41 6.83
CA GLY A 144 -21.10 10.63 6.98
C GLY A 144 -20.28 11.86 7.36
N LEU A 145 -18.99 11.90 6.95
CA LEU A 145 -18.06 12.98 7.31
C LEU A 145 -18.53 14.35 6.82
N GLU A 146 -19.33 14.38 5.75
CA GLU A 146 -19.96 15.57 5.21
C GLU A 146 -20.90 16.27 6.21
N ASN A 147 -21.33 15.57 7.27
CA ASN A 147 -22.18 16.11 8.34
C ASN A 147 -21.35 16.57 9.55
N THR A 148 -20.04 16.64 9.44
CA THR A 148 -19.09 16.96 10.53
C THR A 148 -18.15 18.09 10.13
N GLY A 149 -17.35 18.58 11.10
CA GLY A 149 -16.28 19.54 10.83
C GLY A 149 -14.96 18.88 10.38
N VAL A 150 -14.93 17.55 10.15
CA VAL A 150 -13.73 16.82 9.71
C VAL A 150 -13.29 17.31 8.33
N LYS A 151 -11.99 17.58 8.18
CA LYS A 151 -11.39 18.01 6.91
C LYS A 151 -10.53 16.90 6.33
N LEU A 152 -10.45 16.88 5.01
CA LEU A 152 -9.58 15.98 4.26
C LEU A 152 -8.48 16.78 3.57
N ASP A 153 -7.29 16.21 3.50
CA ASP A 153 -6.18 16.76 2.75
C ASP A 153 -6.40 16.61 1.22
N LYS A 154 -5.47 17.14 0.42
CA LYS A 154 -5.53 17.07 -1.06
C LYS A 154 -5.47 15.64 -1.61
N LYS A 155 -5.06 14.64 -0.80
CA LYS A 155 -4.99 13.22 -1.16
C LYS A 155 -6.19 12.43 -0.63
N GLY A 156 -7.12 13.09 0.09
CA GLY A 156 -8.32 12.50 0.65
C GLY A 156 -8.14 11.87 2.04
N PHE A 157 -6.99 12.05 2.71
CA PHE A 157 -6.79 11.58 4.08
C PHE A 157 -7.37 12.56 5.10
N ILE A 158 -7.77 12.04 6.27
CA ILE A 158 -8.28 12.90 7.36
C ILE A 158 -7.13 13.74 7.91
N GLU A 159 -7.33 15.06 7.93
CA GLU A 159 -6.40 15.99 8.56
C GLU A 159 -6.51 15.91 10.08
N VAL A 160 -5.36 15.72 10.74
CA VAL A 160 -5.24 15.71 12.20
C VAL A 160 -4.03 16.51 12.66
N ASP A 161 -4.12 17.06 13.86
CA ASP A 161 -2.98 17.69 14.54
C ASP A 161 -1.96 16.64 15.07
N GLU A 162 -0.95 17.10 15.81
CA GLU A 162 0.06 16.24 16.43
C GLU A 162 -0.50 15.33 17.53
N GLN A 163 -1.73 15.60 17.97
CA GLN A 163 -2.42 14.85 19.00
C GLN A 163 -3.55 13.97 18.44
N TYR A 164 -3.58 13.76 17.10
CA TYR A 164 -4.60 12.97 16.39
C TYR A 164 -6.01 13.55 16.45
N GLN A 165 -6.14 14.84 16.79
CA GLN A 165 -7.40 15.57 16.83
C GLN A 165 -7.73 16.08 15.43
N THR A 166 -8.97 15.86 14.98
CA THR A 166 -9.48 16.47 13.75
C THR A 166 -9.96 17.90 13.99
N ALA A 167 -10.40 18.58 12.94
CA ALA A 167 -11.03 19.89 13.09
C ALA A 167 -12.37 19.84 13.87
N GLU A 168 -12.99 18.66 13.98
CA GLU A 168 -14.16 18.42 14.86
C GLU A 168 -13.68 17.99 16.25
N PRO A 169 -13.94 18.80 17.31
CA PRO A 169 -13.35 18.56 18.64
C PRO A 169 -13.70 17.21 19.28
N SER A 170 -14.82 16.59 18.90
CA SER A 170 -15.25 15.29 19.41
C SER A 170 -14.68 14.11 18.60
N ILE A 171 -13.99 14.36 17.48
CA ILE A 171 -13.53 13.31 16.57
C ILE A 171 -12.00 13.28 16.49
N LEU A 172 -11.44 12.10 16.71
CA LEU A 172 -10.03 11.77 16.51
C LEU A 172 -9.88 10.80 15.35
N ALA A 173 -8.71 10.78 14.70
CA ALA A 173 -8.40 9.79 13.69
C ALA A 173 -6.95 9.31 13.78
N LEU A 174 -6.68 8.05 13.42
CA LEU A 174 -5.35 7.44 13.41
C LEU A 174 -5.24 6.29 12.40
N GLY A 175 -4.01 5.83 12.18
CA GLY A 175 -3.71 4.74 11.27
C GLY A 175 -3.78 5.17 9.80
N ASP A 176 -4.08 4.23 8.90
CA ASP A 176 -4.02 4.48 7.45
C ASP A 176 -4.90 5.64 6.99
N VAL A 177 -5.99 5.94 7.70
CA VAL A 177 -6.93 7.01 7.31
C VAL A 177 -6.36 8.42 7.41
N ILE A 178 -5.25 8.62 8.17
CA ILE A 178 -4.57 9.93 8.28
C ILE A 178 -3.36 10.06 7.33
N GLY A 179 -3.01 8.98 6.61
CA GLY A 179 -2.02 9.02 5.53
C GLY A 179 -0.57 9.32 5.93
N ARG A 180 -0.21 9.19 7.22
CA ARG A 180 1.17 9.38 7.69
C ARG A 180 2.04 8.19 7.28
N VAL A 181 2.19 7.19 8.13
CA VAL A 181 2.92 5.94 7.83
C VAL A 181 1.95 4.77 7.93
N GLN A 182 1.63 4.16 6.78
CA GLN A 182 0.61 3.12 6.68
C GLN A 182 1.18 1.74 7.03
N LEU A 183 1.53 1.56 8.31
CA LEU A 183 2.04 0.31 8.88
C LEU A 183 1.27 -0.03 10.15
N THR A 184 0.90 -1.30 10.31
CA THR A 184 0.17 -1.78 11.50
C THR A 184 0.87 -1.42 12.83
N PRO A 185 2.19 -1.59 13.00
CA PRO A 185 2.87 -1.19 14.24
C PRO A 185 2.77 0.32 14.52
N VAL A 186 2.74 1.15 13.48
CA VAL A 186 2.57 2.60 13.62
C VAL A 186 1.16 2.93 14.09
N ALA A 187 0.14 2.35 13.46
CA ALA A 187 -1.25 2.53 13.89
C ALA A 187 -1.47 2.09 15.35
N LEU A 188 -0.81 1.02 15.80
CA LEU A 188 -0.83 0.60 17.20
C LEU A 188 -0.17 1.62 18.12
N ALA A 189 0.99 2.17 17.75
CA ALA A 189 1.67 3.22 18.51
C ALA A 189 0.82 4.50 18.60
N GLU A 190 0.20 4.90 17.50
CA GLU A 190 -0.74 6.02 17.45
C GLU A 190 -1.95 5.78 18.36
N GLY A 191 -2.54 4.57 18.31
CA GLY A 191 -3.64 4.17 19.19
C GLY A 191 -3.26 4.22 20.67
N MET A 192 -2.06 3.79 21.02
CA MET A 192 -1.53 3.89 22.39
C MET A 192 -1.31 5.35 22.80
N ALA A 193 -0.82 6.21 21.91
CA ALA A 193 -0.66 7.64 22.16
C ALA A 193 -2.02 8.31 22.43
N VAL A 194 -3.03 8.04 21.58
CA VAL A 194 -4.40 8.54 21.78
C VAL A 194 -5.00 8.05 23.10
N ALA A 195 -4.89 6.76 23.41
CA ALA A 195 -5.41 6.20 24.65
C ALA A 195 -4.74 6.84 25.89
N ARG A 196 -3.43 7.01 25.87
CA ARG A 196 -2.71 7.69 26.95
C ARG A 196 -3.14 9.15 27.08
N ARG A 197 -3.22 9.88 25.96
CA ARG A 197 -3.70 11.27 25.98
C ARG A 197 -5.07 11.41 26.66
N LEU A 198 -6.01 10.51 26.36
CA LEU A 198 -7.38 10.59 26.86
C LEU A 198 -7.53 10.13 28.31
N PHE A 199 -6.77 9.11 28.74
CA PHE A 199 -7.01 8.42 30.01
C PHE A 199 -5.84 8.48 30.99
N LYS A 200 -4.62 8.78 30.51
CA LYS A 200 -3.38 8.87 31.32
C LYS A 200 -2.44 9.92 30.71
N PRO A 201 -2.85 11.22 30.73
CA PRO A 201 -2.12 12.27 30.01
C PRO A 201 -0.67 12.44 30.50
N GLU A 202 -0.37 12.09 31.73
CA GLU A 202 0.99 12.10 32.29
C GLU A 202 1.93 11.06 31.62
N GLN A 203 1.36 10.05 30.99
CA GLN A 203 2.09 9.00 30.25
C GLN A 203 2.08 9.21 28.73
N TYR A 204 1.48 10.32 28.25
CA TYR A 204 1.46 10.62 26.82
C TYR A 204 2.89 10.77 26.29
N ARG A 205 3.15 10.13 25.17
CA ARG A 205 4.37 10.28 24.36
C ARG A 205 3.96 10.32 22.90
N PRO A 206 4.40 11.32 22.14
CA PRO A 206 4.16 11.37 20.69
C PRO A 206 4.87 10.22 19.98
N VAL A 207 4.35 9.81 18.85
CA VAL A 207 5.02 8.84 17.97
C VAL A 207 6.14 9.57 17.21
N ASP A 208 7.34 9.02 17.23
CA ASP A 208 8.46 9.51 16.44
C ASP A 208 8.43 8.87 15.04
N TYR A 209 7.94 9.63 14.06
CA TYR A 209 7.84 9.16 12.67
C TYR A 209 9.17 9.14 11.92
N LYS A 210 10.25 9.71 12.46
CA LYS A 210 11.57 9.71 11.83
C LYS A 210 12.32 8.40 12.03
N MET A 211 11.97 7.66 13.07
CA MET A 211 12.68 6.45 13.48
C MET A 211 11.76 5.21 13.44
N ILE A 212 10.97 5.08 12.38
CA ILE A 212 10.08 3.92 12.17
C ILE A 212 10.88 2.77 11.55
N PRO A 213 11.10 1.65 12.26
CA PRO A 213 11.66 0.46 11.66
C PRO A 213 10.71 -0.08 10.59
N THR A 214 11.23 -0.31 9.41
CA THR A 214 10.43 -0.81 8.27
C THR A 214 11.08 -2.08 7.72
N ALA A 215 10.27 -3.11 7.49
CA ALA A 215 10.67 -4.34 6.84
C ALA A 215 9.94 -4.49 5.50
N VAL A 216 10.64 -4.99 4.49
CA VAL A 216 10.04 -5.51 3.27
C VAL A 216 10.37 -7.00 3.19
N PHE A 217 9.35 -7.83 3.17
CA PHE A 217 9.48 -9.29 3.16
C PHE A 217 9.71 -9.81 1.72
N SER A 218 10.72 -9.24 1.09
CA SER A 218 11.27 -9.66 -0.19
C SER A 218 12.28 -10.81 0.00
N LEU A 219 12.89 -11.30 -1.09
CA LEU A 219 13.95 -12.31 -1.04
C LEU A 219 15.18 -11.82 -1.82
N PRO A 220 16.20 -11.27 -1.12
CA PRO A 220 16.38 -11.19 0.34
C PRO A 220 15.44 -10.16 1.01
N ASN A 221 15.21 -10.31 2.31
CA ASN A 221 14.46 -9.34 3.11
C ASN A 221 15.23 -8.03 3.23
N ILE A 222 14.48 -6.91 3.30
CA ILE A 222 15.03 -5.60 3.59
C ILE A 222 14.57 -5.16 4.98
N GLY A 223 15.50 -4.64 5.78
CA GLY A 223 15.21 -3.95 7.03
C GLY A 223 15.85 -2.56 6.98
N THR A 224 15.10 -1.52 7.36
CA THR A 224 15.61 -0.15 7.39
C THR A 224 15.04 0.64 8.56
N VAL A 225 15.78 1.62 9.05
CA VAL A 225 15.35 2.61 10.03
C VAL A 225 16.21 3.87 9.89
N GLY A 226 15.59 5.04 10.01
CA GLY A 226 16.28 6.32 9.87
C GLY A 226 16.49 6.74 8.41
N LEU A 227 17.61 7.40 8.13
CA LEU A 227 17.90 8.02 6.84
C LEU A 227 18.46 7.02 5.81
N SER A 228 18.13 7.21 4.54
CA SER A 228 18.86 6.62 3.42
C SER A 228 20.23 7.30 3.25
N GLU A 229 21.12 6.74 2.43
CA GLU A 229 22.39 7.41 2.12
C GLU A 229 22.15 8.76 1.43
N GLU A 230 21.16 8.81 0.55
CA GLU A 230 20.77 10.02 -0.17
C GLU A 230 20.32 11.12 0.81
N ASP A 231 19.38 10.80 1.71
CA ASP A 231 18.89 11.75 2.72
C ASP A 231 19.97 12.19 3.72
N ALA A 232 20.96 11.32 4.01
CA ALA A 232 22.05 11.64 4.91
C ALA A 232 23.13 12.54 4.29
N ARG A 233 23.15 12.64 2.95
CA ARG A 233 24.07 13.51 2.21
C ARG A 233 23.52 14.92 1.96
N GLU A 234 22.21 15.14 2.09
CA GLU A 234 21.52 16.43 2.06
C GLU A 234 21.61 17.15 3.43
#